data_7fe30216ff0ca51dd28ebbf221e27366
#
_entry.id   7fe30216ff0ca51dd28ebbf221e27366
#
_cell.length_a   1.000
_cell.length_b   1.000
_cell.length_c   1.000
_cell.angle_alpha   90.00
_cell.angle_beta   90.00
_cell.angle_gamma   90.00
#
_symmetry.space_group_name_H-M   'P 1'
#
loop_
_entity.id
_entity.type
_entity.pdbx_description
1 polymer ?
#
loop_
_entity_poly.entity_id
_entity_poly.type
_entity_poly.pdbx_seq_one_letter_code
_entity_poly.pdbx_strand_id
1 'polypeptide(L)'
;MKKNYLKKLAVFSLLLSANFVFSQTEEQIIEIKKANNTQELKNIEESSMLIQVEAKEKALEMASLKGWAITYVEDGSLYELMRVSEDNRPIYYKTFNQNAAISTRVNHLNTGGSLGLELEGQNMTAYVWDGGWVYTEHQEFDGPGGDDRVTIGDDENQFSDHGTHVTGTILASGVNPEAKGMAPQAKGVSYRWSNDIPEGAAAASDGMLLSNH
;
A
#
# COMPACT_ATOMS: atom_id res chain seq x y z
N MET A 1 41.23 35.88 19.63
CA MET A 1 39.78 35.76 19.39
C MET A 1 39.39 35.08 18.07
N LYS A 2 40.19 35.06 16.99
CA LYS A 2 39.83 34.43 15.70
C LYS A 2 39.80 32.87 15.66
N LYS A 3 40.51 32.17 16.53
CA LYS A 3 40.56 30.68 16.54
C LYS A 3 39.27 30.00 17.02
N ASN A 4 38.42 30.67 17.80
CA ASN A 4 37.19 30.07 18.31
C ASN A 4 35.99 30.16 17.37
N TYR A 5 36.03 31.05 16.39
CA TYR A 5 34.96 31.15 15.36
C TYR A 5 35.06 30.05 14.31
N LEU A 6 36.28 29.66 13.91
CA LEU A 6 36.49 28.55 12.97
C LEU A 6 36.05 27.21 13.54
N LYS A 7 36.27 26.97 14.82
CA LYS A 7 35.75 25.73 15.48
C LYS A 7 34.24 25.71 15.62
N LYS A 8 33.61 26.86 15.89
CA LYS A 8 32.15 26.98 15.93
C LYS A 8 31.52 26.84 14.54
N LEU A 9 32.18 27.36 13.49
CA LEU A 9 31.73 27.22 12.11
C LEU A 9 31.87 25.77 11.63
N ALA A 10 32.95 25.06 11.98
CA ALA A 10 33.13 23.65 11.63
C ALA A 10 32.10 22.72 12.32
N VAL A 11 31.75 23.00 13.59
CA VAL A 11 30.71 22.27 14.31
C VAL A 11 29.32 22.57 13.75
N PHE A 12 29.07 23.80 13.33
CA PHE A 12 27.80 24.18 12.71
C PHE A 12 27.66 23.60 11.29
N SER A 13 28.73 23.49 10.52
CA SER A 13 28.73 22.78 9.22
C SER A 13 28.53 21.27 9.37
N LEU A 14 28.99 20.66 10.47
CA LEU A 14 28.79 19.22 10.72
C LEU A 14 27.35 18.91 11.17
N LEU A 15 26.65 19.89 11.76
CA LEU A 15 25.24 19.75 12.17
C LEU A 15 24.25 20.01 11.01
N LEU A 16 24.72 20.57 9.89
CA LEU A 16 23.90 20.81 8.69
C LEU A 16 23.97 19.68 7.64
N SER A 17 24.78 18.66 7.86
CA SER A 17 24.63 17.38 7.16
C SER A 17 23.50 16.57 7.83
N ALA A 18 22.27 17.09 7.82
CA ALA A 18 21.10 16.27 7.96
C ALA A 18 21.16 15.27 6.79
N ASN A 19 21.59 14.06 7.07
CA ASN A 19 21.41 12.96 6.15
C ASN A 19 19.91 12.78 6.01
N PHE A 20 19.33 13.32 4.93
CA PHE A 20 18.02 12.91 4.48
C PHE A 20 18.18 11.43 4.12
N VAL A 21 17.81 10.56 5.02
CA VAL A 21 17.71 9.13 4.75
C VAL A 21 16.46 8.97 3.91
N PHE A 22 16.62 9.00 2.61
CA PHE A 22 15.57 8.62 1.68
C PHE A 22 15.46 7.10 1.69
N SER A 23 14.29 6.55 1.92
CA SER A 23 14.07 5.11 1.88
C SER A 23 14.17 4.54 0.46
N GLN A 24 13.88 5.34 -0.57
CA GLN A 24 14.03 5.00 -1.98
C GLN A 24 14.33 6.26 -2.80
N THR A 25 15.35 6.21 -3.67
CA THR A 25 15.70 7.29 -4.59
C THR A 25 15.16 7.00 -6.00
N GLU A 26 15.02 8.05 -6.83
CA GLU A 26 14.66 7.90 -8.25
C GLU A 26 15.63 6.96 -9.00
N GLU A 27 16.90 7.00 -8.67
CA GLU A 27 17.90 6.10 -9.25
C GLU A 27 17.65 4.63 -8.87
N GLN A 28 17.24 4.38 -7.62
CA GLN A 28 16.86 3.03 -7.17
C GLN A 28 15.60 2.54 -7.88
N ILE A 29 14.60 3.39 -8.09
CA ILE A 29 13.40 3.05 -8.88
C ILE A 29 13.79 2.68 -10.31
N ILE A 30 14.68 3.44 -10.95
CA ILE A 30 15.17 3.15 -12.29
C ILE A 30 15.91 1.81 -12.34
N GLU A 31 16.75 1.49 -11.36
CA GLU A 31 17.45 0.21 -11.30
C GLU A 31 16.49 -0.96 -11.07
N ILE A 32 15.45 -0.79 -10.26
CA ILE A 32 14.39 -1.81 -10.07
C ILE A 32 13.66 -2.08 -11.39
N LYS A 33 13.23 -1.02 -12.09
CA LYS A 33 12.58 -1.16 -13.41
C LYS A 33 13.47 -1.88 -14.42
N LYS A 34 14.78 -1.61 -14.43
CA LYS A 34 15.73 -2.31 -15.28
C LYS A 34 15.95 -3.78 -14.90
N ALA A 35 15.87 -4.08 -13.60
CA ALA A 35 16.02 -5.45 -13.10
C ALA A 35 14.77 -6.29 -13.37
N ASN A 36 13.59 -5.66 -13.49
CA ASN A 36 12.35 -6.34 -13.79
C ASN A 36 12.29 -6.76 -15.27
N ASN A 37 11.72 -7.94 -15.51
CA ASN A 37 11.37 -8.36 -16.88
C ASN A 37 10.05 -7.68 -17.30
N THR A 38 10.14 -6.42 -17.71
CA THR A 38 8.97 -5.61 -18.07
C THR A 38 8.14 -6.19 -19.21
N GLN A 39 8.76 -6.94 -20.12
CA GLN A 39 8.01 -7.61 -21.19
C GLN A 39 7.18 -8.77 -20.65
N GLU A 40 7.73 -9.56 -19.75
CA GLU A 40 7.00 -10.65 -19.11
C GLU A 40 5.86 -10.13 -18.24
N LEU A 41 6.08 -9.04 -17.50
CA LEU A 41 5.05 -8.39 -16.69
C LEU A 41 3.88 -7.88 -17.54
N LYS A 42 4.14 -7.29 -18.71
CA LYS A 42 3.09 -6.91 -19.66
C LYS A 42 2.32 -8.11 -20.21
N ASN A 43 3.02 -9.20 -20.51
CA ASN A 43 2.35 -10.42 -20.97
C ASN A 43 1.43 -10.99 -19.86
N ILE A 44 1.87 -10.93 -18.60
CA ILE A 44 1.06 -11.34 -17.44
C ILE A 44 -0.15 -10.40 -17.30
N GLU A 45 0.04 -9.09 -17.37
CA GLU A 45 -1.03 -8.09 -17.32
C GLU A 45 -2.12 -8.41 -18.36
N GLU A 46 -1.74 -8.51 -19.63
CA GLU A 46 -2.67 -8.78 -20.74
C GLU A 46 -3.38 -10.13 -20.62
N SER A 47 -2.64 -11.19 -20.28
CA SER A 47 -3.20 -12.54 -20.18
C SER A 47 -4.07 -12.73 -18.93
N SER A 48 -3.67 -12.16 -17.81
CA SER A 48 -4.39 -12.31 -16.54
C SER A 48 -5.70 -11.51 -16.51
N MET A 49 -5.77 -10.36 -17.19
CA MET A 49 -7.00 -9.58 -17.30
C MET A 49 -8.16 -10.42 -17.84
N LEU A 50 -7.95 -11.10 -18.96
CA LEU A 50 -8.99 -11.95 -19.58
C LEU A 50 -9.39 -13.11 -18.66
N ILE A 51 -8.38 -13.75 -18.04
CA ILE A 51 -8.61 -14.90 -17.13
C ILE A 51 -9.43 -14.47 -15.91
N GLN A 52 -9.15 -13.30 -15.33
CA GLN A 52 -9.89 -12.82 -14.15
C GLN A 52 -11.33 -12.45 -14.49
N VAL A 53 -11.57 -11.78 -15.62
CA VAL A 53 -12.92 -11.45 -16.08
C VAL A 53 -13.74 -12.72 -16.29
N GLU A 54 -13.22 -13.68 -17.03
CA GLU A 54 -13.90 -14.96 -17.29
C GLU A 54 -14.16 -15.74 -16.00
N ALA A 55 -13.19 -15.76 -15.07
CA ALA A 55 -13.33 -16.44 -13.79
C ALA A 55 -14.42 -15.80 -12.90
N LYS A 56 -14.50 -14.46 -12.90
CA LYS A 56 -15.53 -13.71 -12.17
C LYS A 56 -16.92 -13.94 -12.77
N GLU A 57 -17.05 -13.86 -14.09
CA GLU A 57 -18.32 -14.13 -14.79
C GLU A 57 -18.84 -15.53 -14.48
N LYS A 58 -17.98 -16.54 -14.58
CA LYS A 58 -18.30 -17.92 -14.21
C LYS A 58 -18.74 -18.04 -12.75
N ALA A 59 -18.07 -17.33 -11.84
CA ALA A 59 -18.42 -17.34 -10.42
C ALA A 59 -19.82 -16.75 -10.18
N LEU A 60 -20.16 -15.63 -10.85
CA LEU A 60 -21.47 -15.00 -10.75
C LEU A 60 -22.59 -15.88 -11.32
N GLU A 61 -22.34 -16.53 -12.46
CA GLU A 61 -23.28 -17.52 -13.04
C GLU A 61 -23.54 -18.67 -12.05
N MET A 62 -22.45 -19.26 -11.50
CA MET A 62 -22.56 -20.34 -10.53
C MET A 62 -23.24 -19.89 -9.24
N ALA A 63 -23.00 -18.67 -8.78
CA ALA A 63 -23.68 -18.09 -7.61
C ALA A 63 -25.18 -18.03 -7.83
N SER A 64 -25.63 -17.59 -8.99
CA SER A 64 -27.04 -17.57 -9.37
C SER A 64 -27.67 -18.97 -9.35
N LEU A 65 -26.96 -19.99 -9.85
CA LEU A 65 -27.45 -21.37 -9.91
C LEU A 65 -27.42 -22.09 -8.56
N LYS A 66 -26.44 -21.78 -7.71
CA LYS A 66 -26.18 -22.47 -6.45
C LYS A 66 -26.70 -21.73 -5.20
N GLY A 67 -27.15 -20.49 -5.37
CA GLY A 67 -27.57 -19.64 -4.25
C GLY A 67 -26.42 -19.17 -3.39
N TRP A 68 -25.21 -19.01 -3.96
CA TRP A 68 -24.07 -18.47 -3.23
C TRP A 68 -24.21 -16.97 -3.05
N ALA A 69 -23.80 -16.45 -1.89
CA ALA A 69 -23.68 -15.02 -1.69
C ALA A 69 -22.58 -14.46 -2.58
N ILE A 70 -22.83 -13.34 -3.25
CA ILE A 70 -21.79 -12.63 -4.02
C ILE A 70 -20.87 -11.89 -3.06
N THR A 71 -21.48 -11.23 -2.06
CA THR A 71 -20.77 -10.59 -0.95
C THR A 71 -21.51 -10.84 0.35
N TYR A 72 -20.76 -10.94 1.45
CA TYR A 72 -21.34 -11.00 2.80
C TYR A 72 -20.33 -10.52 3.84
N VAL A 73 -20.80 -10.17 5.03
CA VAL A 73 -19.96 -9.82 6.18
C VAL A 73 -20.15 -10.86 7.27
N GLU A 74 -19.05 -11.40 7.79
CA GLU A 74 -19.04 -12.34 8.90
C GLU A 74 -17.85 -12.00 9.83
N ASP A 75 -18.11 -11.92 11.12
CA ASP A 75 -17.12 -11.55 12.14
C ASP A 75 -16.34 -10.25 11.82
N GLY A 76 -17.03 -9.27 11.24
CA GLY A 76 -16.45 -7.98 10.86
C GLY A 76 -15.56 -8.00 9.61
N SER A 77 -15.41 -9.14 8.96
CA SER A 77 -14.68 -9.29 7.69
C SER A 77 -15.65 -9.29 6.51
N LEU A 78 -15.29 -8.58 5.45
CA LEU A 78 -15.98 -8.67 4.15
C LEU A 78 -15.48 -9.91 3.41
N TYR A 79 -16.40 -10.64 2.82
CA TYR A 79 -16.14 -11.73 1.88
C TYR A 79 -16.74 -11.36 0.53
N GLU A 80 -15.99 -11.54 -0.53
CA GLU A 80 -16.41 -11.34 -1.92
C GLU A 80 -16.07 -12.57 -2.77
N LEU A 81 -17.08 -13.07 -3.52
CA LEU A 81 -16.92 -14.19 -4.43
C LEU A 81 -16.07 -13.75 -5.64
N MET A 82 -14.90 -14.33 -5.80
CA MET A 82 -13.96 -13.97 -6.86
C MET A 82 -13.95 -14.98 -8.01
N ARG A 83 -13.92 -16.26 -7.70
CA ARG A 83 -13.81 -17.32 -8.71
C ARG A 83 -14.37 -18.65 -8.20
N VAL A 84 -14.33 -19.64 -9.06
CA VAL A 84 -14.73 -21.03 -8.74
C VAL A 84 -13.51 -21.93 -8.88
N SER A 85 -13.30 -22.81 -7.91
CA SER A 85 -12.23 -23.81 -7.95
C SER A 85 -12.50 -24.88 -9.02
N GLU A 86 -11.51 -25.72 -9.33
CA GLU A 86 -11.64 -26.82 -10.29
C GLU A 86 -12.72 -27.84 -9.89
N ASP A 87 -12.94 -28.03 -8.60
CA ASP A 87 -14.00 -28.89 -8.03
C ASP A 87 -15.32 -28.16 -7.78
N ASN A 88 -15.55 -27.03 -8.46
CA ASN A 88 -16.77 -26.21 -8.45
C ASN A 88 -17.19 -25.70 -7.07
N ARG A 89 -16.22 -25.36 -6.24
CA ARG A 89 -16.46 -24.64 -4.95
C ARG A 89 -16.22 -23.14 -5.09
N PRO A 90 -16.97 -22.29 -4.38
CA PRO A 90 -16.76 -20.86 -4.42
C PRO A 90 -15.44 -20.48 -3.73
N ILE A 91 -14.70 -19.58 -4.32
CA ILE A 91 -13.50 -18.97 -3.74
C ILE A 91 -13.82 -17.52 -3.45
N TYR A 92 -13.73 -17.16 -2.16
CA TYR A 92 -13.94 -15.81 -1.65
C TYR A 92 -12.60 -15.17 -1.29
N TYR A 93 -12.44 -13.89 -1.63
CA TYR A 93 -11.46 -13.04 -0.96
C TYR A 93 -12.07 -12.55 0.35
N LYS A 94 -11.21 -12.36 1.36
CA LYS A 94 -11.59 -11.97 2.71
C LYS A 94 -10.67 -10.85 3.21
N THR A 95 -11.26 -9.83 3.86
CA THR A 95 -10.48 -8.81 4.56
C THR A 95 -9.98 -9.31 5.92
N PHE A 96 -8.71 -9.00 6.25
CA PHE A 96 -8.10 -9.32 7.54
C PHE A 96 -7.68 -8.05 8.25
N ASN A 97 -8.20 -7.79 9.43
CA ASN A 97 -7.92 -6.57 10.18
C ASN A 97 -7.82 -6.81 11.67
N GLN A 98 -6.76 -7.46 12.16
CA GLN A 98 -6.49 -7.50 13.61
C GLN A 98 -5.00 -7.45 13.94
N ASN A 99 -4.63 -6.43 14.76
CA ASN A 99 -3.37 -6.37 15.53
C ASN A 99 -2.05 -6.41 14.74
N ALA A 100 -2.02 -6.00 13.47
CA ALA A 100 -0.80 -5.99 12.66
C ALA A 100 0.27 -5.03 13.23
N ALA A 101 -0.14 -3.91 13.82
CA ALA A 101 0.79 -2.89 14.31
C ALA A 101 1.60 -3.33 15.54
N ILE A 102 1.04 -4.18 16.41
CA ILE A 102 1.71 -4.58 17.66
C ILE A 102 2.80 -5.62 17.41
N SER A 103 2.64 -6.47 16.40
CA SER A 103 3.56 -7.60 16.15
C SER A 103 4.83 -7.21 15.39
N THR A 104 4.83 -6.11 14.65
CA THR A 104 5.93 -5.74 13.75
C THR A 104 7.04 -4.92 14.41
N ARG A 105 6.83 -4.37 15.60
CA ARG A 105 7.79 -3.51 16.35
C ARG A 105 8.31 -2.30 15.55
N VAL A 106 7.57 -1.81 14.58
CA VAL A 106 7.94 -0.66 13.74
C VAL A 106 8.16 0.61 14.57
N ASN A 107 7.49 0.72 15.71
CA ASN A 107 7.67 1.81 16.68
C ASN A 107 9.13 2.01 17.12
N HIS A 108 10.02 1.02 16.95
CA HIS A 108 11.46 1.16 17.23
C HIS A 108 12.24 1.80 16.06
N LEU A 109 11.68 1.80 14.85
CA LEU A 109 12.30 2.30 13.62
C LEU A 109 11.96 3.78 13.35
N ASN A 110 10.77 4.21 13.77
CA ASN A 110 10.27 5.56 13.53
C ASN A 110 10.99 6.60 14.39
N THR A 111 10.82 7.86 14.04
CA THR A 111 11.37 9.00 14.77
C THR A 111 11.01 8.92 16.26
N GLY A 112 12.01 9.03 17.12
CA GLY A 112 11.88 8.87 18.57
C GLY A 112 11.86 7.42 19.07
N GLY A 113 11.99 6.43 18.17
CA GLY A 113 12.08 5.01 18.51
C GLY A 113 13.41 4.63 19.16
N SER A 114 13.45 3.47 19.83
CA SER A 114 14.60 3.05 20.65
C SER A 114 15.87 2.74 19.86
N LEU A 115 15.80 2.59 18.54
CA LEU A 115 16.96 2.37 17.66
C LEU A 115 17.60 3.66 17.16
N GLY A 116 17.00 4.84 17.45
CA GLY A 116 17.52 6.13 17.00
C GLY A 116 17.51 6.30 15.49
N LEU A 117 16.64 5.57 14.79
CA LEU A 117 16.40 5.67 13.38
C LEU A 117 15.22 6.61 13.12
N GLU A 118 15.11 7.10 11.88
CA GLU A 118 14.01 7.97 11.42
C GLU A 118 13.40 7.40 10.14
N LEU A 119 13.07 6.11 10.16
CA LEU A 119 12.50 5.39 9.03
C LEU A 119 10.97 5.46 9.13
N GLU A 120 10.36 6.33 8.34
CA GLU A 120 8.92 6.60 8.32
C GLU A 120 8.31 6.37 6.93
N GLY A 121 9.00 5.66 6.04
CA GLY A 121 8.53 5.36 4.69
C GLY A 121 8.75 6.50 3.67
N GLN A 122 9.69 7.40 3.93
CA GLN A 122 10.03 8.50 3.01
C GLN A 122 10.38 7.96 1.62
N ASN A 123 9.72 8.49 0.57
CA ASN A 123 9.84 8.09 -0.82
C ASN A 123 9.43 6.64 -1.14
N MET A 124 8.80 5.94 -0.18
CA MET A 124 8.17 4.65 -0.46
C MET A 124 6.73 4.86 -0.92
N THR A 125 6.26 3.94 -1.76
CA THR A 125 4.85 3.85 -2.14
C THR A 125 4.34 2.46 -1.77
N ALA A 126 3.27 2.41 -0.97
CA ALA A 126 2.53 1.19 -0.68
C ALA A 126 1.37 1.05 -1.66
N TYR A 127 1.26 -0.08 -2.31
CA TYR A 127 0.14 -0.42 -3.19
C TYR A 127 -0.81 -1.31 -2.41
N VAL A 128 -2.11 -0.98 -2.38
CA VAL A 128 -3.10 -1.67 -1.55
C VAL A 128 -4.26 -2.11 -2.41
N TRP A 129 -4.47 -3.42 -2.51
CA TRP A 129 -5.65 -4.05 -3.10
C TRP A 129 -6.57 -4.53 -1.98
N ASP A 130 -7.78 -4.00 -1.94
CA ASP A 130 -8.76 -4.31 -0.89
C ASP A 130 -10.18 -4.43 -1.45
N GLY A 131 -11.18 -4.63 -0.61
CA GLY A 131 -12.59 -4.74 -0.99
C GLY A 131 -13.22 -3.48 -1.60
N GLY A 132 -12.46 -2.41 -1.71
CA GLY A 132 -12.84 -1.14 -2.31
C GLY A 132 -11.81 -0.06 -2.03
N TRP A 133 -12.07 1.14 -2.57
CA TRP A 133 -11.17 2.28 -2.45
C TRP A 133 -11.04 2.82 -1.04
N VAL A 134 -9.91 3.43 -0.79
CA VAL A 134 -9.62 4.24 0.38
C VAL A 134 -10.34 5.59 0.27
N TYR A 135 -10.84 6.09 1.40
CA TYR A 135 -11.31 7.47 1.51
C TYR A 135 -10.11 8.42 1.55
N THR A 136 -9.68 8.87 0.37
CA THR A 136 -8.44 9.64 0.18
C THR A 136 -8.44 10.99 0.89
N GLU A 137 -9.62 11.62 1.06
CA GLU A 137 -9.80 12.90 1.74
C GLU A 137 -9.70 12.81 3.28
N HIS A 138 -9.34 11.64 3.82
CA HIS A 138 -9.18 11.49 5.26
C HIS A 138 -7.92 12.21 5.74
N GLN A 139 -8.05 13.08 6.76
CA GLN A 139 -6.96 13.91 7.29
C GLN A 139 -5.66 13.16 7.65
N GLU A 140 -5.74 11.87 7.95
CA GLU A 140 -4.57 11.01 8.24
C GLU A 140 -3.77 10.66 6.98
N PHE A 141 -4.31 10.96 5.79
CA PHE A 141 -3.62 10.77 4.52
C PHE A 141 -3.00 12.04 3.96
N ASP A 142 -3.20 13.17 4.64
CA ASP A 142 -2.53 14.41 4.27
C ASP A 142 -1.06 14.38 4.68
N GLY A 143 -0.22 14.87 3.81
CA GLY A 143 1.18 15.11 4.09
C GLY A 143 1.42 16.46 4.75
N PRO A 144 2.68 16.78 5.05
CA PRO A 144 3.06 18.13 5.49
C PRO A 144 2.63 19.17 4.44
N GLY A 145 1.72 20.08 4.81
CA GLY A 145 1.16 21.08 3.92
C GLY A 145 -0.22 20.75 3.36
N GLY A 146 -0.80 19.59 3.70
CA GLY A 146 -2.15 19.19 3.31
C GLY A 146 -2.22 18.51 1.94
N ASP A 147 -1.09 18.03 1.40
CA ASP A 147 -1.06 17.29 0.14
C ASP A 147 -1.49 15.83 0.37
N ASP A 148 -2.43 15.35 -0.44
CA ASP A 148 -2.88 13.96 -0.43
C ASP A 148 -1.73 13.02 -0.75
N ARG A 149 -1.51 12.03 0.14
CA ARG A 149 -0.49 11.00 -0.04
C ARG A 149 -1.05 9.70 -0.60
N VAL A 150 -2.36 9.58 -0.69
CA VAL A 150 -3.04 8.41 -1.23
C VAL A 150 -3.79 8.77 -2.50
N THR A 151 -3.61 7.96 -3.54
CA THR A 151 -4.31 8.09 -4.82
C THR A 151 -5.08 6.81 -5.14
N ILE A 152 -6.09 6.91 -6.00
CA ILE A 152 -6.82 5.77 -6.54
C ILE A 152 -6.13 5.32 -7.82
N GLY A 153 -5.89 4.02 -7.94
CA GLY A 153 -5.17 3.41 -9.06
C GLY A 153 -6.06 2.77 -10.13
N ASP A 154 -7.34 2.59 -9.86
CA ASP A 154 -8.32 2.04 -10.78
C ASP A 154 -9.55 2.94 -10.96
N ASP A 155 -10.45 2.56 -11.88
CA ASP A 155 -11.68 3.29 -12.20
C ASP A 155 -12.93 2.73 -11.49
N GLU A 156 -12.79 1.73 -10.62
CA GLU A 156 -13.92 1.13 -9.92
C GLU A 156 -14.44 2.07 -8.82
N ASN A 157 -15.74 2.28 -8.73
CA ASN A 157 -16.35 3.27 -7.85
C ASN A 157 -16.99 2.63 -6.61
N GLN A 158 -16.17 2.16 -5.68
CA GLN A 158 -16.64 1.58 -4.44
C GLN A 158 -15.67 1.85 -3.29
N PHE A 159 -16.12 2.63 -2.30
CA PHE A 159 -15.36 2.84 -1.06
C PHE A 159 -15.40 1.62 -0.14
N SER A 160 -14.33 1.47 0.64
CA SER A 160 -14.20 0.46 1.67
C SER A 160 -13.69 1.09 2.97
N ASP A 161 -14.49 1.00 4.03
CA ASP A 161 -14.01 1.37 5.38
C ASP A 161 -12.81 0.50 5.78
N HIS A 162 -12.83 -0.77 5.37
CA HIS A 162 -11.72 -1.69 5.62
C HIS A 162 -10.46 -1.26 4.86
N GLY A 163 -10.53 -0.99 3.55
CA GLY A 163 -9.40 -0.50 2.76
C GLY A 163 -8.83 0.81 3.30
N THR A 164 -9.70 1.71 3.77
CA THR A 164 -9.31 2.95 4.43
C THR A 164 -8.54 2.67 5.73
N HIS A 165 -9.03 1.75 6.55
CA HIS A 165 -8.38 1.38 7.81
C HIS A 165 -7.04 0.64 7.59
N VAL A 166 -6.97 -0.29 6.63
CA VAL A 166 -5.73 -1.00 6.26
C VAL A 166 -4.67 -0.01 5.78
N THR A 167 -5.05 0.87 4.87
CA THR A 167 -4.14 1.92 4.37
C THR A 167 -3.71 2.86 5.50
N GLY A 168 -4.62 3.23 6.40
CA GLY A 168 -4.29 4.00 7.61
C GLY A 168 -3.30 3.28 8.52
N THR A 169 -3.44 1.97 8.71
CA THR A 169 -2.48 1.15 9.47
C THR A 169 -1.06 1.23 8.87
N ILE A 170 -0.98 1.33 7.55
CA ILE A 170 0.31 1.47 6.84
C ILE A 170 0.84 2.90 6.96
N LEU A 171 0.06 3.92 6.63
CA LEU A 171 0.58 5.25 6.33
C LEU A 171 -0.16 6.46 6.95
N ALA A 172 -1.03 6.26 7.96
CA ALA A 172 -1.66 7.37 8.65
C ALA A 172 -0.60 8.33 9.23
N SER A 173 -0.79 9.65 9.02
CA SER A 173 0.15 10.70 9.44
C SER A 173 0.34 10.77 10.96
N GLY A 174 -0.67 10.34 11.73
CA GLY A 174 -0.70 10.47 13.18
C GLY A 174 -1.21 11.84 13.65
N VAL A 175 -2.17 12.42 12.93
CA VAL A 175 -2.97 13.56 13.43
C VAL A 175 -3.56 13.19 14.78
N ASN A 176 -4.07 11.94 14.88
CA ASN A 176 -4.24 11.27 16.16
C ASN A 176 -3.02 10.37 16.40
N PRO A 177 -2.17 10.67 17.40
CA PRO A 177 -0.96 9.88 17.67
C PRO A 177 -1.21 8.38 17.93
N GLU A 178 -2.39 8.01 18.44
CA GLU A 178 -2.77 6.61 18.67
C GLU A 178 -3.13 5.87 17.37
N ALA A 179 -3.42 6.60 16.30
CA ALA A 179 -3.74 6.06 14.99
C ALA A 179 -2.57 6.15 14.00
N LYS A 180 -1.38 6.62 14.44
CA LYS A 180 -0.21 6.75 13.57
C LYS A 180 0.12 5.43 12.87
N GLY A 181 0.24 5.50 11.54
CA GLY A 181 0.62 4.37 10.71
C GLY A 181 2.09 3.97 10.87
N MET A 182 2.46 2.83 10.34
CA MET A 182 3.83 2.28 10.42
C MET A 182 4.84 3.08 9.59
N ALA A 183 4.39 3.63 8.46
CA ALA A 183 5.18 4.40 7.50
C ALA A 183 4.48 5.75 7.20
N PRO A 184 4.39 6.66 8.19
CA PRO A 184 3.53 7.85 8.13
C PRO A 184 3.97 8.90 7.08
N GLN A 185 5.10 8.72 6.44
CA GLN A 185 5.59 9.56 5.34
C GLN A 185 5.57 8.84 3.97
N ALA A 186 5.09 7.60 3.91
CA ALA A 186 4.92 6.90 2.65
C ALA A 186 3.74 7.46 1.85
N LYS A 187 3.74 7.20 0.54
CA LYS A 187 2.60 7.37 -0.35
C LYS A 187 1.82 6.07 -0.47
N GLY A 188 0.56 6.16 -0.90
CA GLY A 188 -0.30 5.02 -1.16
C GLY A 188 -0.93 5.08 -2.54
N VAL A 189 -1.12 3.92 -3.16
CA VAL A 189 -2.01 3.75 -4.32
C VAL A 189 -3.01 2.67 -3.96
N SER A 190 -4.29 3.01 -4.01
CA SER A 190 -5.39 2.14 -3.61
C SER A 190 -6.11 1.60 -4.84
N TYR A 191 -6.39 0.31 -4.80
CA TYR A 191 -7.12 -0.42 -5.84
C TYR A 191 -8.21 -1.26 -5.20
N ARG A 192 -9.25 -1.53 -5.96
CA ARG A 192 -10.16 -2.62 -5.65
C ARG A 192 -9.54 -3.95 -6.13
N TRP A 193 -9.70 -5.02 -5.37
CA TRP A 193 -9.06 -6.33 -5.65
C TRP A 193 -9.61 -7.10 -6.85
N SER A 194 -10.57 -6.53 -7.61
CA SER A 194 -11.21 -7.22 -8.74
C SER A 194 -10.23 -7.64 -9.83
N ASN A 195 -9.20 -6.83 -10.05
CA ASN A 195 -8.18 -6.99 -11.09
C ASN A 195 -6.76 -6.99 -10.52
N ASP A 196 -6.56 -7.51 -9.31
CA ASP A 196 -5.31 -7.48 -8.56
C ASP A 196 -4.09 -8.00 -9.35
N ILE A 197 -4.24 -9.07 -10.13
CA ILE A 197 -3.14 -9.66 -10.90
C ILE A 197 -2.68 -8.76 -12.05
N PRO A 198 -3.53 -8.31 -12.99
CA PRO A 198 -3.09 -7.44 -14.08
C PRO A 198 -2.59 -6.08 -13.57
N GLU A 199 -3.29 -5.47 -12.61
CA GLU A 199 -2.89 -4.20 -12.01
C GLU A 199 -1.58 -4.33 -11.24
N GLY A 200 -1.38 -5.43 -10.50
CA GLY A 200 -0.12 -5.74 -9.83
C GLY A 200 1.03 -5.94 -10.81
N ALA A 201 0.79 -6.59 -11.96
CA ALA A 201 1.79 -6.73 -13.01
C ALA A 201 2.16 -5.38 -13.64
N ALA A 202 1.18 -4.52 -13.89
CA ALA A 202 1.40 -3.16 -14.39
C ALA A 202 2.19 -2.31 -13.38
N ALA A 203 1.77 -2.31 -12.11
CA ALA A 203 2.47 -1.59 -11.05
C ALA A 203 3.91 -2.09 -10.86
N ALA A 204 4.16 -3.40 -10.94
CA ALA A 204 5.50 -3.98 -10.88
C ALA A 204 6.36 -3.56 -12.09
N SER A 205 5.77 -3.45 -13.29
CA SER A 205 6.44 -2.91 -14.47
C SER A 205 6.87 -1.45 -14.26
N ASP A 206 6.11 -0.70 -13.45
CA ASP A 206 6.38 0.70 -13.11
C ASP A 206 7.23 0.89 -11.84
N GLY A 207 7.76 -0.20 -11.29
CA GLY A 207 8.74 -0.15 -10.20
C GLY A 207 8.13 -0.30 -8.80
N MET A 208 6.93 -0.89 -8.69
CA MET A 208 6.39 -1.29 -7.39
C MET A 208 7.34 -2.24 -6.68
N LEU A 209 7.57 -2.01 -5.39
CA LEU A 209 8.40 -2.84 -4.53
C LEU A 209 7.59 -3.70 -3.56
N LEU A 210 6.46 -3.21 -3.13
CA LEU A 210 5.64 -3.87 -2.12
C LEU A 210 4.15 -3.60 -2.35
N SER A 211 3.36 -4.59 -2.00
CA SER A 211 1.91 -4.52 -2.05
C SER A 211 1.29 -5.17 -0.83
N ASN A 212 0.05 -4.79 -0.57
CA ASN A 212 -0.84 -5.42 0.40
C ASN A 212 -2.10 -5.91 -0.33
N HIS A 213 -2.50 -7.15 -0.07
CA HIS A 213 -3.70 -7.79 -0.64
C HIS A 213 -4.59 -8.36 0.45
#